data_9e7ad47c7ecaa212eae8dcef6a55cbcf
#
_entry.id   9e7ad47c7ecaa212eae8dcef6a55cbcf
#
_cell.length_a   1.000
_cell.length_b   1.000
_cell.length_c   1.000
_cell.angle_alpha   90.00
_cell.angle_beta   90.00
_cell.angle_gamma   90.00
#
_symmetry.space_group_name_H-M   'P 1'
#
loop_
_entity.id
_entity.type
_entity.pdbx_description
1 polymer ?
#
loop_
_entity_poly.entity_id
_entity_poly.type
_entity_poly.pdbx_seq_one_letter_code
_entity_poly.pdbx_strand_id
1 'polypeptide(L)'
;MNILVINCGSSSLKYQLINSDTEAVLAKGLCERIGIEGSQITYQPAGGEKEVTVSPMPTHTQAIQMVLDALTNKKSGVIASLAEVGAVGHRVVHGGEKFTSSTVITDEAMKAIEECNDLAPLHNPANLIGIRACQELMPNVPMVAVFDTAFHQTMPEEAYLYGLPYEYYEKYKVRRYGFHGTSHSFVSKRAAEVAGKPYEDLKIIVCHLGNGASLSAVKNGKSVDTSMGLTPLEGLIMGTRSGDMDPAIMGFIAKKENLDIAGVMNVLNKKSGVLGLSGVSSDFRDIEEAAEAGNDRAAKALAAYNYRVVKYIGAYTAAMDGVDVIAFTAGLGENGKSMRKAVCEHLSYLGIKIDDEANSVRGKDIVISTPDSKVKVMVIPTNEELAIARETLALVK
;
A
#
# COMPACT_ATOMS: atom_id res chain seq x y z
N MET A 1 -12.03 -12.33 19.54
CA MET A 1 -10.72 -12.96 19.24
C MET A 1 -9.67 -11.87 19.04
N ASN A 2 -8.43 -12.03 19.54
CA ASN A 2 -7.36 -11.09 19.24
C ASN A 2 -6.54 -11.59 18.05
N ILE A 3 -6.30 -10.72 17.07
CA ILE A 3 -5.56 -11.03 15.84
C ILE A 3 -4.28 -10.18 15.83
N LEU A 4 -3.14 -10.84 15.75
CA LEU A 4 -1.85 -10.18 15.56
C LEU A 4 -1.61 -9.97 14.06
N VAL A 5 -1.51 -8.73 13.63
CA VAL A 5 -1.20 -8.36 12.25
C VAL A 5 0.29 -8.05 12.14
N ILE A 6 0.96 -8.70 11.21
CA ILE A 6 2.40 -8.58 10.96
C ILE A 6 2.66 -8.12 9.52
N ASN A 7 3.47 -7.08 9.38
CA ASN A 7 4.03 -6.65 8.12
C ASN A 7 5.55 -6.64 8.24
N CYS A 8 6.19 -7.67 7.67
CA CYS A 8 7.61 -7.95 7.81
C CYS A 8 8.36 -7.47 6.57
N GLY A 9 9.26 -6.51 6.73
CA GLY A 9 10.22 -6.05 5.73
C GLY A 9 11.61 -6.64 5.97
N SER A 10 12.58 -6.32 5.11
CA SER A 10 13.95 -6.86 5.17
C SER A 10 14.70 -6.52 6.47
N SER A 11 14.46 -5.33 7.02
CA SER A 11 15.11 -4.85 8.26
C SER A 11 14.12 -4.20 9.23
N SER A 12 12.83 -4.41 9.06
CA SER A 12 11.78 -3.84 9.90
C SER A 12 10.58 -4.77 10.01
N LEU A 13 9.80 -4.60 11.05
CA LEU A 13 8.57 -5.36 11.30
C LEU A 13 7.57 -4.43 11.98
N LYS A 14 6.48 -4.11 11.26
CA LYS A 14 5.33 -3.38 11.82
C LYS A 14 4.30 -4.36 12.33
N TYR A 15 3.68 -4.06 13.47
CA TYR A 15 2.67 -4.95 14.06
C TYR A 15 1.52 -4.18 14.71
N GLN A 16 0.36 -4.84 14.75
CA GLN A 16 -0.79 -4.42 15.55
C GLN A 16 -1.49 -5.65 16.14
N LEU A 17 -1.92 -5.57 17.39
CA LEU A 17 -2.84 -6.53 17.99
C LEU A 17 -4.23 -5.91 17.98
N ILE A 18 -5.17 -6.53 17.29
CA ILE A 18 -6.52 -6.03 17.06
C ILE A 18 -7.54 -7.02 17.65
N ASN A 19 -8.49 -6.52 18.44
CA ASN A 19 -9.64 -7.30 18.86
C ASN A 19 -10.67 -7.35 17.73
N SER A 20 -10.96 -8.55 17.24
CA SER A 20 -11.82 -8.74 16.05
C SER A 20 -13.30 -8.41 16.29
N ASP A 21 -13.76 -8.42 17.54
CA ASP A 21 -15.18 -8.21 17.85
C ASP A 21 -15.51 -6.72 17.98
N THR A 22 -14.54 -5.94 18.46
CA THR A 22 -14.68 -4.47 18.62
C THR A 22 -13.91 -3.68 17.57
N GLU A 23 -13.03 -4.35 16.81
CA GLU A 23 -12.07 -3.74 15.87
C GLU A 23 -11.09 -2.75 16.53
N ALA A 24 -11.01 -2.79 17.86
CA ALA A 24 -10.11 -1.93 18.61
C ALA A 24 -8.67 -2.42 18.51
N VAL A 25 -7.75 -1.48 18.26
CA VAL A 25 -6.31 -1.73 18.36
C VAL A 25 -5.92 -1.78 19.83
N LEU A 26 -5.50 -2.95 20.31
CA LEU A 26 -5.05 -3.15 21.67
C LEU A 26 -3.61 -2.67 21.90
N ALA A 27 -2.75 -2.93 20.93
CA ALA A 27 -1.38 -2.42 20.90
C ALA A 27 -0.86 -2.34 19.47
N LYS A 28 0.11 -1.48 19.24
CA LYS A 28 0.80 -1.33 17.95
C LYS A 28 2.27 -1.00 18.15
N GLY A 29 3.08 -1.24 17.13
CA GLY A 29 4.48 -0.87 17.18
C GLY A 29 5.27 -1.24 15.93
N LEU A 30 6.57 -1.08 16.08
CA LEU A 30 7.53 -1.23 14.99
C LEU A 30 8.86 -1.72 15.55
N CYS A 31 9.42 -2.76 14.97
CA CYS A 31 10.82 -3.12 15.13
C CYS A 31 11.60 -2.56 13.94
N GLU A 32 12.72 -1.90 14.22
CA GLU A 32 13.56 -1.25 13.20
C GLU A 32 15.00 -1.70 13.32
N ARG A 33 15.73 -1.65 12.20
CA ARG A 33 17.15 -2.03 12.11
C ARG A 33 17.40 -3.49 12.50
N ILE A 34 16.47 -4.39 12.18
CA ILE A 34 16.65 -5.84 12.39
C ILE A 34 17.89 -6.31 11.60
N GLY A 35 18.79 -7.05 12.26
CA GLY A 35 20.05 -7.49 11.67
C GLY A 35 21.14 -6.41 11.56
N ILE A 36 20.89 -5.21 12.10
CA ILE A 36 21.80 -4.05 12.02
C ILE A 36 22.01 -3.51 13.43
N GLU A 37 23.19 -2.92 13.69
CA GLU A 37 23.50 -2.29 14.98
C GLU A 37 22.50 -1.15 15.30
N GLY A 38 22.12 -1.04 16.59
CA GLY A 38 21.17 -0.04 17.06
C GLY A 38 19.73 -0.39 16.75
N SER A 39 19.40 -1.68 16.66
CA SER A 39 18.01 -2.14 16.54
C SER A 39 17.16 -1.72 17.73
N GLN A 40 15.90 -1.39 17.46
CA GLN A 40 14.97 -0.91 18.48
C GLN A 40 13.55 -1.41 18.22
N ILE A 41 12.79 -1.60 19.30
CA ILE A 41 11.35 -1.84 19.26
C ILE A 41 10.63 -0.62 19.82
N THR A 42 9.62 -0.20 19.08
CA THR A 42 8.58 0.73 19.55
C THR A 42 7.36 -0.08 19.94
N TYR A 43 6.79 0.18 21.09
CA TYR A 43 5.55 -0.40 21.59
C TYR A 43 4.61 0.70 22.09
N GLN A 44 3.34 0.62 21.74
CA GLN A 44 2.30 1.53 22.21
C GLN A 44 1.01 0.76 22.51
N PRO A 45 0.66 0.55 23.79
CA PRO A 45 -0.63 -0.01 24.17
C PRO A 45 -1.76 1.01 23.93
N ALA A 46 -2.98 0.53 23.80
CA ALA A 46 -4.16 1.40 23.64
C ALA A 46 -4.29 2.34 24.86
N GLY A 47 -4.41 3.65 24.55
CA GLY A 47 -4.51 4.68 25.60
C GLY A 47 -3.23 4.93 26.42
N GLY A 48 -2.13 4.23 26.10
CA GLY A 48 -0.84 4.38 26.76
C GLY A 48 0.17 5.21 25.94
N GLU A 49 1.29 5.50 26.58
CA GLU A 49 2.39 6.21 25.94
C GLU A 49 3.21 5.27 25.03
N LYS A 50 3.91 5.88 24.08
CA LYS A 50 4.83 5.18 23.20
C LYS A 50 6.13 4.89 23.96
N GLU A 51 6.47 3.62 24.09
CA GLU A 51 7.71 3.13 24.66
C GLU A 51 8.69 2.77 23.54
N VAL A 52 9.97 3.15 23.67
CA VAL A 52 11.04 2.77 22.75
C VAL A 52 12.12 2.07 23.52
N THR A 53 12.46 0.85 23.11
CA THR A 53 13.52 0.04 23.73
C THR A 53 14.58 -0.30 22.67
N VAL A 54 15.80 0.12 22.90
CA VAL A 54 16.97 -0.28 22.09
C VAL A 54 17.45 -1.64 22.63
N SER A 55 17.45 -2.64 21.76
CA SER A 55 17.89 -3.99 22.09
C SER A 55 18.36 -4.71 20.82
N PRO A 56 19.39 -5.55 20.89
CA PRO A 56 19.83 -6.32 19.73
C PRO A 56 18.73 -7.23 19.18
N MET A 57 18.44 -7.10 17.88
CA MET A 57 17.54 -7.98 17.13
C MET A 57 18.29 -8.53 15.92
N PRO A 58 19.17 -9.51 16.09
CA PRO A 58 19.98 -10.05 14.98
C PRO A 58 19.14 -10.73 13.92
N THR A 59 17.95 -11.25 14.25
CA THR A 59 17.03 -11.88 13.31
C THR A 59 15.59 -11.44 13.54
N HIS A 60 14.71 -11.76 12.60
CA HIS A 60 13.28 -11.52 12.72
C HIS A 60 12.64 -12.36 13.85
N THR A 61 13.17 -13.54 14.16
CA THR A 61 12.70 -14.35 15.29
C THR A 61 12.86 -13.60 16.60
N GLN A 62 14.03 -12.96 16.85
CA GLN A 62 14.20 -12.12 18.04
C GLN A 62 13.26 -10.89 18.02
N ALA A 63 13.07 -10.27 16.84
CA ALA A 63 12.16 -9.14 16.74
C ALA A 63 10.72 -9.54 17.11
N ILE A 64 10.23 -10.66 16.58
CA ILE A 64 8.89 -11.18 16.94
C ILE A 64 8.82 -11.58 18.39
N GLN A 65 9.86 -12.24 18.95
CA GLN A 65 9.91 -12.56 20.38
C GLN A 65 9.76 -11.30 21.23
N MET A 66 10.46 -10.22 20.89
CA MET A 66 10.32 -8.94 21.62
C MET A 66 8.91 -8.34 21.51
N VAL A 67 8.26 -8.49 20.34
CA VAL A 67 6.86 -8.09 20.20
C VAL A 67 5.96 -8.89 21.15
N LEU A 68 6.11 -10.21 21.19
CA LEU A 68 5.33 -11.09 22.05
C LEU A 68 5.57 -10.80 23.54
N ASP A 69 6.82 -10.54 23.92
CA ASP A 69 7.21 -10.14 25.28
C ASP A 69 6.59 -8.79 25.67
N ALA A 70 6.56 -7.82 24.74
CA ALA A 70 5.92 -6.53 25.00
C ALA A 70 4.41 -6.66 25.18
N LEU A 71 3.75 -7.48 24.35
CA LEU A 71 2.30 -7.73 24.44
C LEU A 71 1.88 -8.39 25.76
N THR A 72 2.75 -9.24 26.33
CA THR A 72 2.51 -9.99 27.58
C THR A 72 3.21 -9.41 28.80
N ASN A 73 3.82 -8.23 28.69
CA ASN A 73 4.55 -7.58 29.77
C ASN A 73 3.63 -7.33 30.98
N LYS A 74 4.09 -7.64 32.20
CA LYS A 74 3.28 -7.50 33.42
C LYS A 74 2.86 -6.06 33.74
N LYS A 75 3.55 -5.04 33.21
CA LYS A 75 3.27 -3.63 33.50
C LYS A 75 2.52 -2.93 32.38
N SER A 76 2.94 -3.14 31.13
CA SER A 76 2.44 -2.43 29.95
C SER A 76 1.78 -3.36 28.93
N GLY A 77 1.78 -4.68 29.14
CA GLY A 77 1.16 -5.65 28.24
C GLY A 77 -0.36 -5.52 28.20
N VAL A 78 -0.94 -5.95 27.09
CA VAL A 78 -2.39 -5.86 26.82
C VAL A 78 -3.09 -7.22 26.83
N ILE A 79 -2.33 -8.30 26.95
CA ILE A 79 -2.82 -9.68 27.12
C ILE A 79 -2.05 -10.38 28.23
N ALA A 80 -2.70 -11.30 28.95
CA ALA A 80 -2.08 -12.02 30.06
C ALA A 80 -1.15 -13.15 29.59
N SER A 81 -1.44 -13.73 28.42
CA SER A 81 -0.65 -14.81 27.82
C SER A 81 -0.82 -14.86 26.31
N LEU A 82 0.11 -15.53 25.61
CA LEU A 82 0.04 -15.75 24.17
C LEU A 82 -1.16 -16.62 23.73
N ALA A 83 -1.78 -17.37 24.65
CA ALA A 83 -3.00 -18.12 24.38
C ALA A 83 -4.20 -17.20 24.00
N GLU A 84 -4.10 -15.91 24.27
CA GLU A 84 -5.12 -14.93 23.88
C GLU A 84 -4.95 -14.43 22.42
N VAL A 85 -3.84 -14.76 21.76
CA VAL A 85 -3.66 -14.52 20.31
C VAL A 85 -4.34 -15.66 19.57
N GLY A 86 -5.49 -15.38 18.98
CA GLY A 86 -6.31 -16.40 18.31
C GLY A 86 -5.91 -16.66 16.86
N ALA A 87 -5.24 -15.71 16.20
CA ALA A 87 -4.73 -15.86 14.83
C ALA A 87 -3.64 -14.81 14.53
N VAL A 88 -2.84 -15.07 13.48
CA VAL A 88 -1.87 -14.10 12.94
C VAL A 88 -2.20 -13.84 11.48
N GLY A 89 -2.36 -12.57 11.12
CA GLY A 89 -2.48 -12.11 9.73
C GLY A 89 -1.16 -11.54 9.24
N HIS A 90 -0.64 -12.10 8.15
CA HIS A 90 0.61 -11.65 7.53
C HIS A 90 0.34 -10.92 6.23
N ARG A 91 0.87 -9.69 6.09
CA ARG A 91 0.96 -9.07 4.78
C ARG A 91 2.04 -9.79 3.97
N VAL A 92 1.68 -10.22 2.76
CA VAL A 92 2.59 -10.78 1.76
C VAL A 92 2.50 -9.92 0.50
N VAL A 93 3.64 -9.47 -0.02
CA VAL A 93 3.62 -8.50 -1.10
C VAL A 93 3.15 -9.10 -2.41
N HIS A 94 3.59 -10.30 -2.78
CA HIS A 94 3.28 -10.86 -4.09
C HIS A 94 2.77 -12.30 -4.02
N GLY A 95 1.57 -12.51 -4.55
CA GLY A 95 0.93 -13.83 -4.65
C GLY A 95 0.97 -14.46 -6.04
N GLY A 96 1.53 -13.75 -7.05
CA GLY A 96 1.52 -14.20 -8.43
C GLY A 96 0.09 -14.41 -8.95
N GLU A 97 -0.08 -15.31 -9.87
CA GLU A 97 -1.38 -15.77 -10.37
C GLU A 97 -2.01 -16.87 -9.49
N LYS A 98 -1.23 -17.40 -8.53
CA LYS A 98 -1.67 -18.50 -7.66
C LYS A 98 -2.64 -18.08 -6.59
N PHE A 99 -2.52 -16.85 -6.10
CA PHE A 99 -3.34 -16.33 -5.02
C PHE A 99 -4.24 -15.20 -5.51
N THR A 100 -5.51 -15.52 -5.66
CA THR A 100 -6.59 -14.59 -6.03
C THR A 100 -7.36 -14.05 -4.81
N SER A 101 -7.01 -14.54 -3.62
CA SER A 101 -7.57 -14.15 -2.32
C SER A 101 -6.58 -14.47 -1.22
N SER A 102 -6.85 -13.98 -0.02
CA SER A 102 -6.13 -14.37 1.19
C SER A 102 -6.27 -15.87 1.46
N THR A 103 -5.27 -16.49 2.08
CA THR A 103 -5.24 -17.93 2.31
C THR A 103 -4.67 -18.28 3.69
N VAL A 104 -5.17 -19.37 4.27
CA VAL A 104 -4.55 -19.98 5.45
C VAL A 104 -3.17 -20.49 5.07
N ILE A 105 -2.18 -20.21 5.91
CA ILE A 105 -0.79 -20.61 5.67
C ILE A 105 -0.61 -22.10 6.00
N THR A 106 -0.42 -22.88 4.95
CA THR A 106 -0.01 -24.30 5.00
C THR A 106 1.37 -24.45 4.38
N ASP A 107 1.95 -25.65 4.45
CA ASP A 107 3.24 -25.93 3.79
C ASP A 107 3.15 -25.70 2.26
N GLU A 108 2.01 -26.05 1.65
CA GLU A 108 1.75 -25.81 0.22
C GLU A 108 1.66 -24.31 -0.08
N ALA A 109 0.99 -23.53 0.79
CA ALA A 109 0.91 -22.08 0.65
C ALA A 109 2.30 -21.43 0.80
N MET A 110 3.11 -21.87 1.77
CA MET A 110 4.48 -21.39 1.95
C MET A 110 5.33 -21.65 0.71
N LYS A 111 5.26 -22.85 0.14
CA LYS A 111 5.97 -23.19 -1.09
C LYS A 111 5.51 -22.35 -2.28
N ALA A 112 4.21 -22.14 -2.43
CA ALA A 112 3.65 -21.32 -3.49
C ALA A 112 4.06 -19.82 -3.36
N ILE A 113 4.17 -19.29 -2.13
CA ILE A 113 4.69 -17.94 -1.88
C ILE A 113 6.19 -17.88 -2.24
N GLU A 114 6.96 -18.93 -1.89
CA GLU A 114 8.39 -18.99 -2.22
C GLU A 114 8.64 -18.99 -3.74
N GLU A 115 7.79 -19.65 -4.53
CA GLU A 115 7.84 -19.62 -5.99
C GLU A 115 7.57 -18.21 -6.59
N CYS A 116 6.98 -17.31 -5.83
CA CYS A 116 6.78 -15.91 -6.20
C CYS A 116 7.96 -14.99 -5.83
N ASN A 117 9.05 -15.51 -5.24
CA ASN A 117 10.20 -14.70 -4.81
C ASN A 117 10.83 -13.93 -5.96
N ASP A 118 10.88 -14.51 -7.16
CA ASP A 118 11.46 -13.85 -8.34
C ASP A 118 10.63 -12.62 -8.79
N LEU A 119 9.33 -12.59 -8.47
CA LEU A 119 8.44 -11.46 -8.75
C LEU A 119 8.58 -10.32 -7.72
N ALA A 120 9.01 -10.63 -6.50
CA ALA A 120 9.21 -9.66 -5.43
C ALA A 120 10.46 -10.00 -4.58
N PRO A 121 11.67 -9.98 -5.16
CA PRO A 121 12.88 -10.47 -4.50
C PRO A 121 13.30 -9.67 -3.27
N LEU A 122 12.86 -8.42 -3.15
CA LEU A 122 13.14 -7.57 -1.99
C LEU A 122 12.10 -7.71 -0.85
N HIS A 123 10.97 -8.37 -1.10
CA HIS A 123 9.84 -8.39 -0.16
C HIS A 123 9.44 -9.81 0.25
N ASN A 124 9.13 -10.68 -0.69
CA ASN A 124 8.62 -12.03 -0.36
C ASN A 124 9.55 -12.85 0.52
N PRO A 125 10.89 -12.87 0.30
CA PRO A 125 11.79 -13.57 1.22
C PRO A 125 11.68 -13.08 2.66
N ALA A 126 11.58 -11.75 2.88
CA ALA A 126 11.40 -11.18 4.22
C ALA A 126 10.03 -11.55 4.82
N ASN A 127 8.97 -11.55 4.02
CA ASN A 127 7.64 -11.99 4.46
C ASN A 127 7.68 -13.46 4.93
N LEU A 128 8.31 -14.36 4.16
CA LEU A 128 8.47 -15.77 4.52
C LEU A 128 9.28 -15.97 5.82
N ILE A 129 10.34 -15.18 6.02
CA ILE A 129 11.12 -15.21 7.27
C ILE A 129 10.22 -14.83 8.45
N GLY A 130 9.41 -13.78 8.33
CA GLY A 130 8.47 -13.36 9.35
C GLY A 130 7.41 -14.43 9.66
N ILE A 131 6.86 -15.09 8.65
CA ILE A 131 5.90 -16.19 8.82
C ILE A 131 6.56 -17.36 9.58
N ARG A 132 7.74 -17.82 9.12
CA ARG A 132 8.46 -18.93 9.78
C ARG A 132 8.79 -18.62 11.23
N ALA A 133 9.19 -17.39 11.54
CA ALA A 133 9.45 -16.97 12.91
C ALA A 133 8.19 -16.99 13.78
N CYS A 134 7.03 -16.57 13.25
CA CYS A 134 5.76 -16.69 13.96
C CYS A 134 5.35 -18.17 14.17
N GLN A 135 5.55 -19.03 13.17
CA GLN A 135 5.26 -20.47 13.29
C GLN A 135 6.14 -21.14 14.38
N GLU A 136 7.40 -20.76 14.47
CA GLU A 136 8.32 -21.24 15.51
C GLU A 136 7.85 -20.85 16.92
N LEU A 137 7.47 -19.59 17.10
CA LEU A 137 7.11 -19.04 18.42
C LEU A 137 5.65 -19.32 18.82
N MET A 138 4.77 -19.54 17.85
CA MET A 138 3.34 -19.76 18.07
C MET A 138 2.82 -20.92 17.18
N PRO A 139 3.31 -22.17 17.38
CA PRO A 139 3.08 -23.29 16.46
C PRO A 139 1.61 -23.73 16.35
N ASN A 140 0.78 -23.39 17.34
CA ASN A 140 -0.63 -23.80 17.38
C ASN A 140 -1.60 -22.66 16.98
N VAL A 141 -1.09 -21.49 16.61
CA VAL A 141 -1.91 -20.35 16.23
C VAL A 141 -2.09 -20.35 14.70
N PRO A 142 -3.34 -20.35 14.18
CA PRO A 142 -3.57 -20.29 12.75
C PRO A 142 -3.04 -18.99 12.15
N MET A 143 -2.48 -19.07 10.95
CA MET A 143 -1.88 -17.94 10.26
C MET A 143 -2.47 -17.78 8.87
N VAL A 144 -2.65 -16.54 8.45
CA VAL A 144 -3.23 -16.19 7.14
C VAL A 144 -2.30 -15.25 6.40
N ALA A 145 -2.07 -15.53 5.12
CA ALA A 145 -1.39 -14.65 4.19
C ALA A 145 -2.41 -13.77 3.47
N VAL A 146 -2.21 -12.45 3.51
CA VAL A 146 -3.01 -11.44 2.81
C VAL A 146 -2.11 -10.76 1.80
N PHE A 147 -2.46 -10.88 0.51
CA PHE A 147 -1.59 -10.49 -0.60
C PHE A 147 -1.94 -9.11 -1.15
N ASP A 148 -0.92 -8.25 -1.34
CA ASP A 148 -1.10 -6.94 -1.98
C ASP A 148 -1.62 -7.05 -3.42
N THR A 149 -1.34 -8.16 -4.09
CA THR A 149 -1.70 -8.39 -5.49
C THR A 149 -3.07 -9.06 -5.68
N ALA A 150 -3.63 -9.68 -4.64
CA ALA A 150 -4.83 -10.52 -4.78
C ALA A 150 -6.06 -9.77 -5.27
N PHE A 151 -6.31 -8.56 -4.76
CA PHE A 151 -7.45 -7.74 -5.17
C PHE A 151 -7.46 -7.44 -6.68
N HIS A 152 -6.29 -7.32 -7.30
CA HIS A 152 -6.13 -6.99 -8.72
C HIS A 152 -6.18 -8.23 -9.64
N GLN A 153 -6.33 -9.43 -9.10
CA GLN A 153 -6.40 -10.66 -9.93
C GLN A 153 -7.70 -10.79 -10.74
N THR A 154 -8.64 -9.86 -10.55
CA THR A 154 -9.86 -9.75 -11.35
C THR A 154 -9.71 -8.92 -12.62
N MET A 155 -8.52 -8.36 -12.89
CA MET A 155 -8.24 -7.62 -14.12
C MET A 155 -8.39 -8.55 -15.35
N PRO A 156 -9.04 -8.08 -16.44
CA PRO A 156 -9.09 -8.82 -17.69
C PRO A 156 -7.74 -8.81 -18.43
N GLU A 157 -7.58 -9.74 -19.37
CA GLU A 157 -6.31 -9.94 -20.08
C GLU A 157 -5.81 -8.67 -20.80
N GLU A 158 -6.70 -7.93 -21.41
CA GLU A 158 -6.39 -6.69 -22.11
C GLU A 158 -5.84 -5.59 -21.18
N ALA A 159 -6.14 -5.66 -19.87
CA ALA A 159 -5.63 -4.73 -18.88
C ALA A 159 -4.29 -5.17 -18.28
N TYR A 160 -4.02 -6.47 -18.18
CA TYR A 160 -2.80 -6.95 -17.55
C TYR A 160 -1.67 -7.33 -18.50
N LEU A 161 -1.94 -7.60 -19.78
CA LEU A 161 -0.90 -7.96 -20.75
C LEU A 161 -0.07 -6.74 -21.15
N TYR A 162 1.23 -6.93 -21.20
CA TYR A 162 2.15 -5.96 -21.81
C TYR A 162 2.33 -6.22 -23.30
N GLY A 163 2.61 -5.19 -24.09
CA GLY A 163 2.94 -5.30 -25.51
C GLY A 163 4.34 -5.87 -25.77
N LEU A 164 4.66 -6.98 -25.11
CA LEU A 164 5.91 -7.74 -25.22
C LEU A 164 5.64 -9.08 -25.93
N PRO A 165 6.67 -9.82 -26.40
CA PRO A 165 6.48 -11.19 -26.87
C PRO A 165 5.68 -12.01 -25.85
N TYR A 166 4.57 -12.60 -26.30
CA TYR A 166 3.62 -13.29 -25.43
C TYR A 166 4.26 -14.45 -24.64
N GLU A 167 5.31 -15.06 -25.18
CA GLU A 167 6.10 -16.08 -24.52
C GLU A 167 6.71 -15.66 -23.17
N TYR A 168 6.94 -14.36 -22.94
CA TYR A 168 7.40 -13.87 -21.63
C TYR A 168 6.30 -13.93 -20.58
N TYR A 169 5.04 -13.72 -20.98
CA TYR A 169 3.92 -14.00 -20.10
C TYR A 169 3.79 -15.49 -19.82
N GLU A 170 3.78 -16.34 -20.83
CA GLU A 170 3.64 -17.77 -20.66
C GLU A 170 4.74 -18.38 -19.79
N LYS A 171 5.98 -18.00 -20.03
CA LYS A 171 7.16 -18.60 -19.42
C LYS A 171 7.53 -17.99 -18.06
N TYR A 172 7.45 -16.67 -17.95
CA TYR A 172 7.94 -15.92 -16.79
C TYR A 172 6.84 -15.20 -16.03
N LYS A 173 5.60 -15.31 -16.49
CA LYS A 173 4.44 -14.62 -15.90
C LYS A 173 4.59 -13.10 -15.89
N VAL A 174 5.23 -12.55 -16.93
CA VAL A 174 5.40 -11.11 -17.13
C VAL A 174 4.07 -10.49 -17.52
N ARG A 175 3.42 -9.87 -16.55
CA ARG A 175 2.14 -9.17 -16.68
C ARG A 175 2.03 -8.09 -15.61
N ARG A 176 1.00 -7.24 -15.72
CA ARG A 176 0.60 -6.35 -14.63
C ARG A 176 -0.03 -7.17 -13.51
N TYR A 177 0.42 -6.96 -12.27
CA TYR A 177 -0.20 -7.52 -11.06
C TYR A 177 -0.85 -6.42 -10.23
N GLY A 178 -0.18 -5.30 -10.04
CA GLY A 178 -0.60 -4.23 -9.14
C GLY A 178 -0.31 -4.55 -7.68
N PHE A 179 -0.32 -3.51 -6.87
CA PHE A 179 -0.01 -3.56 -5.43
C PHE A 179 -0.97 -2.67 -4.66
N HIS A 180 -0.78 -2.54 -3.35
CA HIS A 180 -1.70 -1.86 -2.44
C HIS A 180 -3.13 -2.43 -2.48
N GLY A 181 -3.30 -3.67 -2.93
CA GLY A 181 -4.61 -4.28 -3.14
C GLY A 181 -5.47 -4.32 -1.89
N THR A 182 -4.86 -4.56 -0.72
CA THR A 182 -5.54 -4.51 0.58
C THR A 182 -6.15 -3.14 0.84
N SER A 183 -5.39 -2.07 0.59
CA SER A 183 -5.88 -0.68 0.72
C SER A 183 -6.94 -0.37 -0.33
N HIS A 184 -6.72 -0.69 -1.60
CA HIS A 184 -7.70 -0.44 -2.68
C HIS A 184 -9.03 -1.15 -2.41
N SER A 185 -9.01 -2.40 -1.95
CA SER A 185 -10.20 -3.14 -1.56
C SER A 185 -10.93 -2.50 -0.38
N PHE A 186 -10.19 -2.17 0.68
CA PHE A 186 -10.76 -1.54 1.88
C PHE A 186 -11.41 -0.19 1.56
N VAL A 187 -10.68 0.68 0.87
CA VAL A 187 -11.13 2.05 0.56
C VAL A 187 -12.31 2.05 -0.41
N SER A 188 -12.30 1.21 -1.45
CA SER A 188 -13.40 1.15 -2.40
C SER A 188 -14.70 0.65 -1.78
N LYS A 189 -14.65 -0.35 -0.90
CA LYS A 189 -15.80 -0.82 -0.13
C LYS A 189 -16.32 0.28 0.80
N ARG A 190 -15.42 0.94 1.53
CA ARG A 190 -15.80 2.02 2.43
C ARG A 190 -16.39 3.22 1.69
N ALA A 191 -15.85 3.54 0.51
CA ALA A 191 -16.39 4.60 -0.35
C ALA A 191 -17.84 4.31 -0.80
N ALA A 192 -18.17 3.05 -1.10
CA ALA A 192 -19.52 2.63 -1.43
C ALA A 192 -20.49 2.81 -0.24
N GLU A 193 -20.07 2.43 0.97
CA GLU A 193 -20.82 2.64 2.21
C GLU A 193 -21.09 4.14 2.44
N VAL A 194 -20.09 5.00 2.32
CA VAL A 194 -20.20 6.46 2.46
C VAL A 194 -21.08 7.06 1.35
N ALA A 195 -21.01 6.50 0.14
CA ALA A 195 -21.90 6.90 -0.95
C ALA A 195 -23.36 6.48 -0.74
N GLY A 196 -23.61 5.51 0.14
CA GLY A 196 -24.95 4.95 0.40
C GLY A 196 -25.51 4.16 -0.79
N LYS A 197 -24.63 3.47 -1.54
CA LYS A 197 -24.99 2.68 -2.72
C LYS A 197 -24.37 1.29 -2.67
N PRO A 198 -24.99 0.27 -3.29
CA PRO A 198 -24.40 -1.05 -3.40
C PRO A 198 -23.02 -0.98 -4.11
N TYR A 199 -22.07 -1.72 -3.59
CA TYR A 199 -20.69 -1.72 -4.10
C TYR A 199 -20.60 -2.19 -5.55
N GLU A 200 -21.47 -3.14 -5.91
CA GLU A 200 -21.57 -3.74 -7.24
C GLU A 200 -22.14 -2.78 -8.30
N ASP A 201 -22.80 -1.70 -7.89
CA ASP A 201 -23.42 -0.74 -8.80
C ASP A 201 -22.51 0.45 -9.13
N LEU A 202 -21.30 0.50 -8.54
CA LEU A 202 -20.44 1.67 -8.60
C LEU A 202 -19.21 1.45 -9.49
N LYS A 203 -18.78 2.55 -10.11
CA LYS A 203 -17.47 2.73 -10.75
C LYS A 203 -16.64 3.66 -9.88
N ILE A 204 -15.62 3.10 -9.23
CA ILE A 204 -14.82 3.80 -8.21
C ILE A 204 -13.36 3.85 -8.67
N ILE A 205 -12.76 5.03 -8.59
CA ILE A 205 -11.31 5.20 -8.70
C ILE A 205 -10.76 5.45 -7.31
N VAL A 206 -9.85 4.58 -6.86
CA VAL A 206 -9.13 4.78 -5.59
C VAL A 206 -7.75 5.36 -5.90
N CYS A 207 -7.45 6.50 -5.30
CA CYS A 207 -6.16 7.19 -5.38
C CYS A 207 -5.40 6.97 -4.07
N HIS A 208 -4.64 5.88 -3.99
CA HIS A 208 -3.74 5.60 -2.85
C HIS A 208 -2.45 6.36 -3.05
N LEU A 209 -2.34 7.52 -2.43
CA LEU A 209 -1.24 8.48 -2.64
C LEU A 209 -0.42 8.61 -1.36
N GLY A 210 0.62 7.79 -1.24
CA GLY A 210 1.64 7.84 -0.20
C GLY A 210 3.02 8.08 -0.80
N ASN A 211 4.08 7.69 -0.11
CA ASN A 211 5.43 7.69 -0.67
C ASN A 211 5.55 6.68 -1.84
N GLY A 212 4.97 5.47 -1.70
CA GLY A 212 4.52 4.66 -2.82
C GLY A 212 3.10 5.08 -3.19
N ALA A 213 2.78 5.16 -4.48
CA ALA A 213 1.49 5.63 -4.93
C ALA A 213 0.94 4.78 -6.08
N SER A 214 -0.37 4.51 -6.03
CA SER A 214 -1.07 3.81 -7.11
C SER A 214 -2.54 4.22 -7.19
N LEU A 215 -3.11 4.11 -8.39
CA LEU A 215 -4.54 4.17 -8.60
C LEU A 215 -5.08 2.79 -8.95
N SER A 216 -6.34 2.55 -8.63
CA SER A 216 -7.10 1.42 -9.14
C SER A 216 -8.45 1.85 -9.70
N ALA A 217 -8.86 1.17 -10.77
CA ALA A 217 -10.20 1.25 -11.33
C ALA A 217 -11.01 0.06 -10.79
N VAL A 218 -12.08 0.36 -10.05
CA VAL A 218 -12.96 -0.65 -9.44
C VAL A 218 -14.33 -0.54 -10.06
N LYS A 219 -14.77 -1.57 -10.77
CA LYS A 219 -16.07 -1.63 -11.43
C LYS A 219 -16.83 -2.85 -10.95
N ASN A 220 -18.07 -2.64 -10.53
CA ASN A 220 -18.94 -3.72 -10.06
C ASN A 220 -18.28 -4.57 -8.94
N GLY A 221 -17.61 -3.89 -8.00
CA GLY A 221 -16.94 -4.55 -6.88
C GLY A 221 -15.61 -5.25 -7.21
N LYS A 222 -15.10 -5.13 -8.44
CA LYS A 222 -13.87 -5.80 -8.91
C LYS A 222 -12.84 -4.79 -9.40
N SER A 223 -11.57 -5.03 -9.08
CA SER A 223 -10.47 -4.30 -9.72
C SER A 223 -10.38 -4.69 -11.20
N VAL A 224 -10.53 -3.70 -12.09
CA VAL A 224 -10.45 -3.90 -13.54
C VAL A 224 -9.17 -3.33 -14.14
N ASP A 225 -8.48 -2.45 -13.43
CA ASP A 225 -7.15 -1.94 -13.79
C ASP A 225 -6.45 -1.34 -12.56
N THR A 226 -5.13 -1.23 -12.61
CA THR A 226 -4.32 -0.57 -11.58
C THR A 226 -3.02 -0.04 -12.16
N SER A 227 -2.44 0.99 -11.55
CA SER A 227 -1.30 1.71 -12.12
C SER A 227 0.07 1.08 -11.90
N MET A 228 0.26 0.33 -10.80
CA MET A 228 1.50 -0.43 -10.61
C MET A 228 1.48 -1.68 -11.49
N GLY A 229 2.65 -2.14 -11.92
CA GLY A 229 2.80 -3.18 -12.92
C GLY A 229 3.22 -4.53 -12.37
N LEU A 230 4.18 -5.16 -13.07
CA LEU A 230 4.90 -6.35 -12.59
C LEU A 230 5.57 -6.08 -11.24
N THR A 231 6.09 -4.87 -11.08
CA THR A 231 6.71 -4.34 -9.86
C THR A 231 6.03 -3.04 -9.43
N PRO A 232 6.28 -2.56 -8.19
CA PRO A 232 5.74 -1.28 -7.73
C PRO A 232 6.43 -0.04 -8.34
N LEU A 233 7.10 -0.16 -9.49
CA LEU A 233 7.81 0.94 -10.16
C LEU A 233 6.94 1.66 -11.19
N GLU A 234 6.17 0.92 -12.00
CA GLU A 234 5.28 1.47 -13.04
C GLU A 234 4.18 2.35 -12.42
N GLY A 235 3.70 3.30 -13.18
CA GLY A 235 2.51 4.09 -12.87
C GLY A 235 2.80 5.54 -12.52
N LEU A 236 2.34 5.97 -11.36
CA LEU A 236 2.49 7.35 -10.89
C LEU A 236 3.95 7.71 -10.64
N ILE A 237 4.25 9.00 -10.75
CA ILE A 237 5.44 9.56 -10.10
C ILE A 237 5.25 9.37 -8.59
N MET A 238 6.27 8.90 -7.87
CA MET A 238 6.17 8.60 -6.44
C MET A 238 7.21 9.42 -5.66
N GLY A 239 7.39 9.15 -4.38
CA GLY A 239 8.40 9.84 -3.58
C GLY A 239 9.81 9.75 -4.19
N THR A 240 10.26 8.52 -4.48
CA THR A 240 11.60 8.22 -5.03
C THR A 240 11.57 7.42 -6.32
N ARG A 241 10.43 6.89 -6.74
CA ARG A 241 10.26 6.05 -7.94
C ARG A 241 9.78 6.89 -9.11
N SER A 242 10.31 6.60 -10.31
CA SER A 242 10.02 7.35 -11.53
C SER A 242 8.57 7.27 -12.00
N GLY A 243 7.90 6.13 -11.78
CA GLY A 243 6.68 5.80 -12.50
C GLY A 243 6.94 5.60 -13.99
N ASP A 244 5.90 5.80 -14.80
CA ASP A 244 5.96 5.61 -16.26
C ASP A 244 6.97 6.52 -16.93
N MET A 245 7.70 5.94 -17.85
CA MET A 245 8.62 6.66 -18.74
C MET A 245 8.83 5.86 -20.02
N ASP A 246 9.46 6.46 -21.04
CA ASP A 246 9.92 5.74 -22.23
C ASP A 246 10.99 4.71 -21.83
N PRO A 247 10.78 3.40 -22.07
CA PRO A 247 11.75 2.35 -21.73
C PRO A 247 13.14 2.56 -22.34
N ALA A 248 13.26 3.22 -23.48
CA ALA A 248 14.53 3.53 -24.14
C ALA A 248 15.43 4.44 -23.28
N ILE A 249 14.86 5.21 -22.35
CA ILE A 249 15.60 6.05 -21.41
C ILE A 249 16.55 5.21 -20.55
N MET A 250 16.18 3.97 -20.22
CA MET A 250 17.04 3.08 -19.43
C MET A 250 18.39 2.84 -20.13
N GLY A 251 18.36 2.48 -21.41
CA GLY A 251 19.58 2.29 -22.19
C GLY A 251 20.35 3.59 -22.40
N PHE A 252 19.65 4.71 -22.57
CA PHE A 252 20.27 6.02 -22.72
C PHE A 252 21.04 6.44 -21.47
N ILE A 253 20.44 6.33 -20.29
CA ILE A 253 21.07 6.66 -18.99
C ILE A 253 22.22 5.70 -18.71
N ALA A 254 22.03 4.37 -18.92
CA ALA A 254 23.07 3.37 -18.73
C ALA A 254 24.36 3.74 -19.49
N LYS A 255 24.21 4.14 -20.77
CA LYS A 255 25.34 4.54 -21.60
C LYS A 255 25.98 5.87 -21.17
N LYS A 256 25.18 6.86 -20.77
CA LYS A 256 25.66 8.20 -20.38
C LYS A 256 26.38 8.20 -19.03
N GLU A 257 25.85 7.43 -18.08
CA GLU A 257 26.36 7.38 -16.70
C GLU A 257 27.24 6.15 -16.43
N ASN A 258 27.53 5.33 -17.47
CA ASN A 258 28.28 4.08 -17.35
C ASN A 258 27.73 3.15 -16.24
N LEU A 259 26.42 2.94 -16.25
CA LEU A 259 25.71 2.09 -15.29
C LEU A 259 25.33 0.75 -15.93
N ASP A 260 25.33 -0.30 -15.12
CA ASP A 260 24.68 -1.56 -15.44
C ASP A 260 23.15 -1.49 -15.16
N ILE A 261 22.45 -2.57 -15.44
CA ILE A 261 21.01 -2.64 -15.20
C ILE A 261 20.67 -2.37 -13.71
N ALA A 262 21.45 -2.91 -12.78
CA ALA A 262 21.22 -2.71 -11.35
C ALA A 262 21.38 -1.23 -10.97
N GLY A 263 22.38 -0.55 -11.53
CA GLY A 263 22.60 0.88 -11.36
C GLY A 263 21.43 1.72 -11.88
N VAL A 264 20.94 1.41 -13.09
CA VAL A 264 19.76 2.09 -13.65
C VAL A 264 18.53 1.84 -12.80
N MET A 265 18.26 0.61 -12.39
CA MET A 265 17.13 0.27 -11.51
C MET A 265 17.22 0.99 -10.16
N ASN A 266 18.41 1.19 -9.62
CA ASN A 266 18.62 1.98 -8.41
C ASN A 266 18.24 3.46 -8.62
N VAL A 267 18.61 4.04 -9.78
CA VAL A 267 18.18 5.42 -10.15
C VAL A 267 16.66 5.51 -10.19
N LEU A 268 15.99 4.59 -10.90
CA LEU A 268 14.54 4.62 -11.08
C LEU A 268 13.76 4.39 -9.80
N ASN A 269 14.27 3.57 -8.89
CA ASN A 269 13.57 3.23 -7.64
C ASN A 269 13.88 4.18 -6.47
N LYS A 270 15.10 4.73 -6.38
CA LYS A 270 15.56 5.42 -5.17
C LYS A 270 16.00 6.86 -5.37
N LYS A 271 16.27 7.30 -6.61
CA LYS A 271 16.82 8.64 -6.92
C LYS A 271 15.90 9.46 -7.83
N SER A 272 14.74 8.93 -8.16
CA SER A 272 13.76 9.52 -9.09
C SER A 272 12.55 10.09 -8.34
N GLY A 273 11.41 10.09 -8.96
CA GLY A 273 10.18 10.61 -8.38
C GLY A 273 10.23 12.11 -8.07
N VAL A 274 9.44 12.54 -7.10
CA VAL A 274 9.44 13.96 -6.69
C VAL A 274 10.75 14.36 -6.04
N LEU A 275 11.47 13.42 -5.39
CA LEU A 275 12.83 13.66 -4.91
C LEU A 275 13.77 14.05 -6.06
N GLY A 276 13.81 13.26 -7.12
CA GLY A 276 14.66 13.50 -8.28
C GLY A 276 14.29 14.76 -9.05
N LEU A 277 12.99 15.01 -9.21
CA LEU A 277 12.49 16.19 -9.90
C LEU A 277 12.74 17.49 -9.11
N SER A 278 12.41 17.51 -7.82
CA SER A 278 12.56 18.69 -6.99
C SER A 278 14.00 18.97 -6.57
N GLY A 279 14.76 17.90 -6.30
CA GLY A 279 16.07 17.99 -5.67
C GLY A 279 15.99 18.41 -4.18
N VAL A 280 14.82 18.33 -3.56
CA VAL A 280 14.57 18.75 -2.17
C VAL A 280 14.40 17.55 -1.25
N SER A 281 13.31 16.80 -1.44
CA SER A 281 12.90 15.72 -0.55
C SER A 281 11.96 14.74 -1.28
N SER A 282 11.75 13.58 -0.69
CA SER A 282 10.65 12.67 -1.06
C SER A 282 9.37 12.94 -0.24
N ASP A 283 9.45 13.79 0.78
CA ASP A 283 8.30 14.22 1.57
C ASP A 283 7.60 15.40 0.88
N PHE A 284 6.33 15.24 0.58
CA PHE A 284 5.55 16.26 -0.11
C PHE A 284 5.41 17.56 0.70
N ARG A 285 5.46 17.52 2.03
CA ARG A 285 5.42 18.70 2.89
C ARG A 285 6.62 19.61 2.64
N ASP A 286 7.82 19.00 2.60
CA ASP A 286 9.05 19.76 2.32
C ASP A 286 9.02 20.36 0.91
N ILE A 287 8.43 19.64 -0.05
CA ILE A 287 8.34 20.12 -1.45
C ILE A 287 7.31 21.24 -1.59
N GLU A 288 6.16 21.13 -0.91
CA GLU A 288 5.15 22.20 -0.87
C GLU A 288 5.73 23.47 -0.24
N GLU A 289 6.40 23.35 0.92
CA GLU A 289 7.08 24.47 1.58
C GLU A 289 8.14 25.13 0.68
N ALA A 290 8.97 24.30 0.01
CA ALA A 290 9.97 24.82 -0.92
C ALA A 290 9.35 25.54 -2.13
N ALA A 291 8.25 25.01 -2.67
CA ALA A 291 7.53 25.64 -3.79
C ALA A 291 6.91 26.99 -3.37
N GLU A 292 6.28 27.07 -2.20
CA GLU A 292 5.74 28.29 -1.63
C GLU A 292 6.84 29.34 -1.36
N ALA A 293 8.04 28.89 -1.00
CA ALA A 293 9.22 29.75 -0.85
C ALA A 293 9.86 30.18 -2.19
N GLY A 294 9.27 29.81 -3.34
CA GLY A 294 9.72 30.21 -4.66
C GLY A 294 10.70 29.24 -5.36
N ASN A 295 10.84 28.01 -4.86
CA ASN A 295 11.65 26.99 -5.54
C ASN A 295 10.91 26.47 -6.79
N ASP A 296 11.38 26.88 -7.97
CA ASP A 296 10.79 26.54 -9.27
C ASP A 296 10.81 25.02 -9.57
N ARG A 297 11.87 24.31 -9.17
CA ARG A 297 11.94 22.85 -9.35
C ARG A 297 10.94 22.10 -8.46
N ALA A 298 10.74 22.57 -7.23
CA ALA A 298 9.72 22.00 -6.34
C ALA A 298 8.31 22.20 -6.91
N ALA A 299 8.00 23.40 -7.42
CA ALA A 299 6.73 23.68 -8.09
C ALA A 299 6.50 22.79 -9.32
N LYS A 300 7.54 22.61 -10.15
CA LYS A 300 7.49 21.70 -11.32
C LYS A 300 7.28 20.24 -10.92
N ALA A 301 7.91 19.78 -9.85
CA ALA A 301 7.73 18.42 -9.35
C ALA A 301 6.28 18.17 -8.90
N LEU A 302 5.66 19.09 -8.17
CA LEU A 302 4.26 19.02 -7.76
C LEU A 302 3.31 19.03 -8.98
N ALA A 303 3.57 19.91 -9.94
CA ALA A 303 2.76 20.01 -11.16
C ALA A 303 2.82 18.72 -11.99
N ALA A 304 4.02 18.14 -12.17
CA ALA A 304 4.20 16.88 -12.88
C ALA A 304 3.52 15.70 -12.17
N TYR A 305 3.60 15.66 -10.85
CA TYR A 305 2.91 14.66 -10.03
C TYR A 305 1.39 14.75 -10.21
N ASN A 306 0.81 15.93 -9.99
CA ASN A 306 -0.62 16.15 -10.13
C ASN A 306 -1.11 15.80 -11.54
N TYR A 307 -0.37 16.20 -12.56
CA TYR A 307 -0.70 15.89 -13.95
C TYR A 307 -0.72 14.38 -14.23
N ARG A 308 0.21 13.61 -13.66
CA ARG A 308 0.21 12.14 -13.80
C ARG A 308 -1.00 11.52 -13.13
N VAL A 309 -1.41 11.99 -11.94
CA VAL A 309 -2.64 11.56 -11.25
C VAL A 309 -3.87 11.84 -12.12
N VAL A 310 -3.98 13.05 -12.67
CA VAL A 310 -5.08 13.43 -13.58
C VAL A 310 -5.15 12.49 -14.79
N LYS A 311 -4.02 12.20 -15.43
CA LYS A 311 -3.98 11.29 -16.58
C LYS A 311 -4.50 9.89 -16.25
N TYR A 312 -4.12 9.33 -15.11
CA TYR A 312 -4.59 8.02 -14.67
C TYR A 312 -6.07 8.01 -14.33
N ILE A 313 -6.59 9.06 -13.68
CA ILE A 313 -8.03 9.20 -13.44
C ILE A 313 -8.79 9.25 -14.77
N GLY A 314 -8.30 10.02 -15.73
CA GLY A 314 -8.90 10.08 -17.07
C GLY A 314 -8.88 8.73 -17.79
N ALA A 315 -7.75 8.03 -17.78
CA ALA A 315 -7.60 6.70 -18.38
C ALA A 315 -8.56 5.69 -17.75
N TYR A 316 -8.69 5.68 -16.43
CA TYR A 316 -9.58 4.74 -15.72
C TYR A 316 -11.05 5.09 -15.84
N THR A 317 -11.37 6.37 -15.95
CA THR A 317 -12.72 6.80 -16.32
C THR A 317 -13.10 6.26 -17.70
N ALA A 318 -12.20 6.32 -18.66
CA ALA A 318 -12.42 5.74 -19.99
C ALA A 318 -12.53 4.21 -19.95
N ALA A 319 -11.61 3.53 -19.22
CA ALA A 319 -11.61 2.08 -19.10
C ALA A 319 -12.90 1.51 -18.48
N MET A 320 -13.52 2.25 -17.57
CA MET A 320 -14.78 1.85 -16.92
C MET A 320 -16.04 2.37 -17.64
N ASP A 321 -15.89 3.19 -18.69
CA ASP A 321 -16.99 3.93 -19.31
C ASP A 321 -17.75 4.82 -18.32
N GLY A 322 -16.99 5.66 -17.61
CA GLY A 322 -17.46 6.59 -16.59
C GLY A 322 -16.89 6.34 -15.21
N VAL A 323 -17.22 7.23 -14.27
CA VAL A 323 -16.83 7.17 -12.87
C VAL A 323 -17.93 7.77 -11.99
N ASP A 324 -18.25 7.10 -10.87
CA ASP A 324 -19.22 7.57 -9.88
C ASP A 324 -18.54 8.20 -8.67
N VAL A 325 -17.42 7.63 -8.25
CA VAL A 325 -16.68 8.02 -7.03
C VAL A 325 -15.18 8.04 -7.29
N ILE A 326 -14.52 9.10 -6.80
CA ILE A 326 -13.07 9.17 -6.67
C ILE A 326 -12.75 9.26 -5.18
N ALA A 327 -11.98 8.30 -4.67
CA ALA A 327 -11.60 8.23 -3.26
C ALA A 327 -10.09 8.45 -3.11
N PHE A 328 -9.70 9.51 -2.41
CA PHE A 328 -8.32 9.80 -2.03
C PHE A 328 -7.99 9.15 -0.69
N THR A 329 -6.82 8.53 -0.59
CA THR A 329 -6.37 7.81 0.60
C THR A 329 -4.85 7.81 0.73
N ALA A 330 -4.34 7.26 1.82
CA ALA A 330 -2.93 7.26 2.21
C ALA A 330 -2.38 8.67 2.51
N GLY A 331 -1.13 8.75 2.91
CA GLY A 331 -0.55 9.95 3.51
C GLY A 331 -0.84 11.26 2.79
N LEU A 332 -0.46 11.38 1.52
CA LEU A 332 -0.73 12.57 0.71
C LEU A 332 -2.22 12.65 0.31
N GLY A 333 -2.85 11.53 -0.05
CA GLY A 333 -4.26 11.50 -0.43
C GLY A 333 -5.16 12.02 0.69
N GLU A 334 -4.89 11.65 1.94
CA GLU A 334 -5.64 12.06 3.13
C GLU A 334 -5.33 13.49 3.58
N ASN A 335 -4.08 13.94 3.46
CA ASN A 335 -3.61 15.21 4.05
C ASN A 335 -3.35 16.34 3.05
N GLY A 336 -3.15 16.02 1.77
CA GLY A 336 -2.78 16.96 0.71
C GLY A 336 -3.99 17.69 0.11
N LYS A 337 -4.60 18.62 0.82
CA LYS A 337 -5.76 19.38 0.33
C LYS A 337 -5.49 20.15 -0.96
N SER A 338 -4.29 20.73 -1.08
CA SER A 338 -3.86 21.49 -2.27
C SER A 338 -3.73 20.60 -3.49
N MET A 339 -3.14 19.41 -3.31
CA MET A 339 -3.02 18.40 -4.37
C MET A 339 -4.39 17.93 -4.83
N ARG A 340 -5.31 17.55 -3.90
CA ARG A 340 -6.65 17.09 -4.26
C ARG A 340 -7.41 18.16 -5.05
N LYS A 341 -7.33 19.44 -4.61
CA LYS A 341 -7.95 20.57 -5.32
C LYS A 341 -7.37 20.71 -6.73
N ALA A 342 -6.05 20.76 -6.86
CA ALA A 342 -5.37 20.90 -8.14
C ALA A 342 -5.72 19.75 -9.11
N VAL A 343 -5.77 18.51 -8.63
CA VAL A 343 -6.19 17.35 -9.45
C VAL A 343 -7.64 17.49 -9.90
N CYS A 344 -8.56 17.83 -9.00
CA CYS A 344 -9.98 17.92 -9.29
C CYS A 344 -10.34 19.09 -10.23
N GLU A 345 -9.61 20.20 -10.17
CA GLU A 345 -9.79 21.33 -11.09
C GLU A 345 -9.53 20.93 -12.55
N HIS A 346 -8.58 20.03 -12.81
CA HIS A 346 -8.34 19.46 -14.15
C HIS A 346 -9.43 18.47 -14.62
N LEU A 347 -10.31 18.06 -13.73
CA LEU A 347 -11.37 17.07 -14.00
C LEU A 347 -12.75 17.70 -14.09
N SER A 348 -12.83 19.01 -14.31
CA SER A 348 -14.09 19.76 -14.42
C SER A 348 -15.01 19.24 -15.54
N TYR A 349 -14.43 18.68 -16.62
CA TYR A 349 -15.18 18.05 -17.71
C TYR A 349 -16.01 16.83 -17.26
N LEU A 350 -15.65 16.19 -16.12
CA LEU A 350 -16.45 15.15 -15.49
C LEU A 350 -17.58 15.69 -14.61
N GLY A 351 -17.72 17.02 -14.55
CA GLY A 351 -18.70 17.69 -13.70
C GLY A 351 -18.33 17.66 -12.22
N ILE A 352 -17.04 17.52 -11.90
CA ILE A 352 -16.54 17.56 -10.53
C ILE A 352 -16.51 19.00 -10.03
N LYS A 353 -17.02 19.19 -8.82
CA LYS A 353 -16.96 20.46 -8.07
C LYS A 353 -16.52 20.16 -6.64
N ILE A 354 -15.47 20.83 -6.18
CA ILE A 354 -14.93 20.65 -4.82
C ILE A 354 -15.51 21.69 -3.87
N ASP A 355 -15.80 21.23 -2.66
CA ASP A 355 -16.11 22.04 -1.50
C ASP A 355 -14.82 22.28 -0.71
N ASP A 356 -14.32 23.52 -0.71
CA ASP A 356 -13.04 23.88 -0.09
C ASP A 356 -13.04 23.71 1.44
N GLU A 357 -14.19 23.89 2.10
CA GLU A 357 -14.32 23.69 3.54
C GLU A 357 -14.24 22.19 3.87
N ALA A 358 -15.02 21.38 3.19
CA ALA A 358 -14.99 19.92 3.34
C ALA A 358 -13.61 19.33 2.99
N ASN A 359 -12.95 19.86 1.95
CA ASN A 359 -11.60 19.44 1.56
C ASN A 359 -10.52 19.76 2.60
N SER A 360 -10.79 20.62 3.56
CA SER A 360 -9.86 20.96 4.66
C SER A 360 -9.96 20.04 5.87
N VAL A 361 -10.98 19.19 5.94
CA VAL A 361 -11.20 18.24 7.04
C VAL A 361 -10.21 17.07 6.91
N ARG A 362 -9.72 16.56 8.06
CA ARG A 362 -8.74 15.47 8.14
C ARG A 362 -9.21 14.38 9.10
N GLY A 363 -8.65 13.18 8.92
CA GLY A 363 -8.71 12.07 9.88
C GLY A 363 -10.04 11.33 9.97
N LYS A 364 -10.95 11.52 8.99
CA LYS A 364 -12.21 10.80 8.91
C LYS A 364 -12.69 10.66 7.48
N ASP A 365 -13.64 9.73 7.25
CA ASP A 365 -14.37 9.63 6.00
C ASP A 365 -15.15 10.91 5.74
N ILE A 366 -14.98 11.50 4.56
CA ILE A 366 -15.69 12.72 4.20
C ILE A 366 -15.86 12.84 2.69
N VAL A 367 -17.06 13.26 2.25
CA VAL A 367 -17.31 13.72 0.88
C VAL A 367 -16.81 15.16 0.78
N ILE A 368 -15.89 15.41 -0.15
CA ILE A 368 -15.27 16.71 -0.38
C ILE A 368 -15.76 17.41 -1.66
N SER A 369 -16.68 16.77 -2.39
CA SER A 369 -17.37 17.40 -3.53
C SER A 369 -18.68 18.04 -3.08
N THR A 370 -19.11 19.07 -3.81
CA THR A 370 -20.38 19.74 -3.57
C THR A 370 -21.58 18.82 -3.88
N PRO A 371 -22.78 19.07 -3.34
CA PRO A 371 -23.95 18.23 -3.60
C PRO A 371 -24.36 18.14 -5.08
N ASP A 372 -24.05 19.16 -5.88
CA ASP A 372 -24.34 19.24 -7.31
C ASP A 372 -23.18 18.72 -8.19
N SER A 373 -22.11 18.21 -7.60
CA SER A 373 -21.05 17.50 -8.33
C SER A 373 -21.58 16.20 -8.93
N LYS A 374 -21.31 15.97 -10.21
CA LYS A 374 -21.75 14.74 -10.89
C LYS A 374 -21.00 13.50 -10.40
N VAL A 375 -19.73 13.63 -10.08
CA VAL A 375 -18.90 12.60 -9.49
C VAL A 375 -18.67 12.94 -8.03
N LYS A 376 -18.89 11.99 -7.13
CA LYS A 376 -18.54 12.16 -5.71
C LYS A 376 -17.05 12.03 -5.53
N VAL A 377 -16.45 13.00 -4.86
CA VAL A 377 -15.04 12.95 -4.46
C VAL A 377 -14.98 12.84 -2.96
N MET A 378 -14.16 11.91 -2.47
CA MET A 378 -14.07 11.57 -1.05
C MET A 378 -12.64 11.50 -0.56
N VAL A 379 -12.45 11.69 0.72
CA VAL A 379 -11.26 11.26 1.48
C VAL A 379 -11.70 10.11 2.37
N ILE A 380 -11.05 8.98 2.23
CA ILE A 380 -11.29 7.76 3.02
C ILE A 380 -9.96 7.31 3.61
N PRO A 381 -9.73 7.47 4.92
CA PRO A 381 -8.52 6.96 5.54
C PRO A 381 -8.38 5.44 5.37
N THR A 382 -7.24 4.99 4.86
CA THR A 382 -6.97 3.56 4.75
C THR A 382 -6.61 2.95 6.10
N ASN A 383 -6.96 1.69 6.29
CA ASN A 383 -6.58 0.90 7.46
C ASN A 383 -6.26 -0.53 7.03
N GLU A 384 -5.03 -0.71 6.54
CA GLU A 384 -4.58 -1.99 5.99
C GLU A 384 -4.50 -3.06 7.08
N GLU A 385 -4.10 -2.70 8.30
CA GLU A 385 -4.01 -3.64 9.40
C GLU A 385 -5.39 -4.17 9.81
N LEU A 386 -6.41 -3.31 9.83
CA LEU A 386 -7.79 -3.74 10.07
C LEU A 386 -8.32 -4.62 8.93
N ALA A 387 -7.99 -4.27 7.68
CA ALA A 387 -8.36 -5.10 6.53
C ALA A 387 -7.75 -6.50 6.63
N ILE A 388 -6.46 -6.61 6.96
CA ILE A 388 -5.77 -7.88 7.18
C ILE A 388 -6.43 -8.66 8.34
N ALA A 389 -6.76 -7.99 9.44
CA ALA A 389 -7.44 -8.64 10.57
C ALA A 389 -8.81 -9.19 10.19
N ARG A 390 -9.62 -8.45 9.42
CA ARG A 390 -10.93 -8.90 8.92
C ARG A 390 -10.82 -10.11 8.00
N GLU A 391 -9.86 -10.10 7.06
CA GLU A 391 -9.63 -11.23 6.16
C GLU A 391 -9.09 -12.45 6.92
N THR A 392 -8.21 -12.24 7.88
CA THR A 392 -7.74 -13.31 8.76
C THR A 392 -8.90 -13.95 9.52
N LEU A 393 -9.75 -13.14 10.14
CA LEU A 393 -10.92 -13.61 10.88
C LEU A 393 -11.88 -14.44 10.01
N ALA A 394 -12.10 -14.01 8.78
CA ALA A 394 -13.00 -14.70 7.85
C ALA A 394 -12.53 -16.11 7.46
N LEU A 395 -11.22 -16.37 7.53
CA LEU A 395 -10.63 -17.66 7.15
C LEU A 395 -10.36 -18.60 8.34
N VAL A 396 -10.33 -18.09 9.57
CA VAL A 396 -10.02 -18.90 10.76
C VAL A 396 -11.24 -19.14 11.67
N LYS A 397 -12.38 -18.54 11.36
CA LYS A 397 -13.69 -18.87 11.92
C LYS A 397 -14.24 -20.12 11.26
#